data_e8a4ae54d812d52bc9341814380b57e1
#
_entry.id   e8a4ae54d812d52bc9341814380b57e1
#
_cell.length_a   1.000
_cell.length_b   1.000
_cell.length_c   1.000
_cell.angle_alpha   90.00
_cell.angle_beta   90.00
_cell.angle_gamma   90.00
#
_symmetry.space_group_name_H-M   'P 1'
#
loop_
_entity.id
_entity.type
_entity.pdbx_description
1 polymer ?
#
loop_
_entity_poly.entity_id
_entity_poly.type
_entity_poly.pdbx_seq_one_letter_code
_entity_poly.pdbx_strand_id
1 'polypeptide(L)'
;MPQWIRNSPLPAIQLALLILSAYFLVYRPSILTGALFILLLIRLFQQYGKKSALKVLPILMVFLALFSGHALKMKWEEERIPSSISQLSLRPDSIRINGDQLSFQGRSNGRNYQVFYKLKSQEEQAYFQNLQDLVILTVEAEISLPEEARNFNGFDYRAYLRTKEIYALVKVTEIQEIKARSSWNPMDWIFLGRRKALLHIARSFPSPMRHYMTGLLFGDLDKDFEEMEGIYSSLGIIHLFALSGMQVGFFIDKLRYLLLRLGLKRETVDRLQIPFSILYAGLTGLS
;
A
#
# COMPACT_ATOMS: atom_id res chain seq x y z
N MET A 1 9.95 34.00 -14.38
CA MET A 1 8.83 33.37 -13.66
C MET A 1 7.54 33.62 -14.42
N PRO A 2 6.73 32.61 -14.75
CA PRO A 2 5.46 32.77 -15.46
C PRO A 2 4.50 33.68 -14.69
N GLN A 3 3.69 34.45 -15.42
CA GLN A 3 2.78 35.44 -14.82
C GLN A 3 1.74 34.87 -13.85
N TRP A 4 1.34 33.59 -14.02
CA TRP A 4 0.41 32.88 -13.14
C TRP A 4 1.00 32.58 -11.76
N ILE A 5 2.33 32.41 -11.62
CA ILE A 5 3.00 32.25 -10.31
C ILE A 5 3.03 33.60 -9.56
N ARG A 6 3.10 34.71 -10.27
CA ARG A 6 3.15 36.05 -9.70
C ARG A 6 1.79 36.56 -9.24
N ASN A 7 0.71 36.07 -9.84
CA ASN A 7 -0.68 36.41 -9.50
C ASN A 7 -1.38 35.39 -8.59
N SER A 8 -0.70 34.29 -8.21
CA SER A 8 -1.22 33.34 -7.21
C SER A 8 -1.16 34.02 -5.83
N PRO A 9 -2.30 34.18 -5.14
CA PRO A 9 -2.34 34.83 -3.82
C PRO A 9 -1.59 34.06 -2.74
N LEU A 10 -1.11 32.84 -3.05
CA LEU A 10 -0.28 31.98 -2.18
C LEU A 10 0.63 31.12 -3.02
N PRO A 11 1.95 31.14 -2.79
CA PRO A 11 2.83 30.18 -3.42
C PRO A 11 2.44 28.77 -2.92
N ALA A 12 2.22 27.85 -3.85
CA ALA A 12 1.86 26.47 -3.56
C ALA A 12 2.81 25.79 -2.56
N ILE A 13 4.08 26.21 -2.53
CA ILE A 13 5.11 25.73 -1.61
C ILE A 13 4.78 26.07 -0.15
N GLN A 14 4.29 27.28 0.15
CA GLN A 14 3.97 27.65 1.53
C GLN A 14 2.73 26.92 2.06
N LEU A 15 1.73 26.74 1.20
CA LEU A 15 0.57 25.93 1.53
C LEU A 15 0.97 24.47 1.79
N ALA A 16 1.83 23.90 0.93
CA ALA A 16 2.34 22.54 1.11
C ALA A 16 3.12 22.39 2.43
N LEU A 17 3.98 23.36 2.76
CA LEU A 17 4.72 23.36 4.04
C LEU A 17 3.80 23.48 5.25
N LEU A 18 2.73 24.28 5.18
CA LEU A 18 1.73 24.37 6.24
C LEU A 18 0.97 23.06 6.41
N ILE A 19 0.54 22.42 5.33
CA ILE A 19 -0.13 21.12 5.39
C ILE A 19 0.80 20.05 5.95
N LEU A 20 2.07 20.04 5.51
CA LEU A 20 3.08 19.11 6.03
C LEU A 20 3.35 19.34 7.52
N SER A 21 3.44 20.60 7.98
CA SER A 21 3.62 20.89 9.39
C SER A 21 2.39 20.52 10.23
N ALA A 22 1.18 20.66 9.69
CA ALA A 22 -0.05 20.17 10.30
C ALA A 22 -0.07 18.64 10.44
N TYR A 23 0.41 17.92 9.42
CA TYR A 23 0.60 16.48 9.50
C TYR A 23 1.53 16.10 10.66
N PHE A 24 2.71 16.69 10.74
CA PHE A 24 3.64 16.42 11.84
C PHE A 24 3.07 16.80 13.22
N LEU A 25 2.28 17.87 13.31
CA LEU A 25 1.61 18.27 14.54
C LEU A 25 0.66 17.19 15.07
N VAL A 26 -0.05 16.50 14.18
CA VAL A 26 -1.01 15.45 14.54
C VAL A 26 -0.32 14.11 14.83
N TYR A 27 0.63 13.68 13.97
CA TYR A 27 1.22 12.32 14.06
C TYR A 27 2.48 12.25 14.91
N ARG A 28 3.21 13.36 15.06
CA ARG A 28 4.43 13.47 15.89
C ARG A 28 4.42 14.76 16.69
N PRO A 29 3.47 14.92 17.63
CA PRO A 29 3.35 16.13 18.42
C PRO A 29 4.63 16.37 19.24
N SER A 30 5.25 17.52 19.05
CA SER A 30 6.40 17.99 19.82
C SER A 30 6.38 19.50 19.90
N ILE A 31 7.13 20.06 20.84
CA ILE A 31 7.27 21.52 20.97
C ILE A 31 7.82 22.11 19.66
N LEU A 32 8.77 21.40 19.02
CA LEU A 32 9.37 21.84 17.78
C LEU A 32 8.38 21.88 16.60
N THR A 33 7.54 20.83 16.47
CA THR A 33 6.52 20.78 15.40
C THR A 33 5.45 21.86 15.62
N GLY A 34 5.06 22.10 16.86
CA GLY A 34 4.15 23.20 17.23
C GLY A 34 4.74 24.57 16.91
N ALA A 35 5.98 24.83 17.32
CA ALA A 35 6.67 26.07 17.03
C ALA A 35 6.82 26.31 15.51
N LEU A 36 7.21 25.28 14.75
CA LEU A 36 7.32 25.37 13.30
C LEU A 36 5.97 25.73 12.65
N PHE A 37 4.89 25.07 13.08
CA PHE A 37 3.54 25.36 12.57
C PHE A 37 3.13 26.80 12.82
N ILE A 38 3.35 27.31 14.05
CA ILE A 38 3.05 28.69 14.43
C ILE A 38 3.91 29.69 13.62
N LEU A 39 5.20 29.43 13.47
CA LEU A 39 6.10 30.28 12.67
C LEU A 39 5.67 30.37 11.22
N LEU A 40 5.27 29.25 10.61
CA LEU A 40 4.76 29.23 9.23
C LEU A 40 3.43 30.01 9.10
N LEU A 41 2.54 29.92 10.10
CA LEU A 41 1.32 30.73 10.14
C LEU A 41 1.62 32.23 10.26
N ILE A 42 2.50 32.62 11.18
CA ILE A 42 2.90 34.03 11.36
C ILE A 42 3.49 34.56 10.05
N ARG A 43 4.40 33.79 9.42
CA ARG A 43 5.01 34.16 8.11
C ARG A 43 3.95 34.32 7.01
N LEU A 44 2.94 33.46 6.98
CA LEU A 44 1.82 33.57 6.05
C LEU A 44 1.08 34.90 6.21
N PHE A 45 0.74 35.27 7.46
CA PHE A 45 0.05 36.54 7.76
C PHE A 45 0.90 37.77 7.44
N GLN A 46 2.20 37.72 7.71
CA GLN A 46 3.12 38.85 7.43
C GLN A 46 3.31 39.05 5.91
N GLN A 47 3.45 37.96 5.15
CA GLN A 47 3.79 38.04 3.73
C GLN A 47 2.60 38.35 2.83
N TYR A 48 1.41 37.83 3.15
CA TYR A 48 0.22 37.91 2.26
C TYR A 48 -0.91 38.79 2.81
N GLY A 49 -0.76 39.28 4.02
CA GLY A 49 -1.78 40.09 4.70
C GLY A 49 -2.99 39.27 5.15
N LYS A 50 -3.80 39.88 6.04
CA LYS A 50 -4.92 39.20 6.71
C LYS A 50 -5.95 38.60 5.72
N LYS A 51 -6.32 39.32 4.65
CA LYS A 51 -7.36 38.88 3.72
C LYS A 51 -6.98 37.60 2.95
N SER A 52 -5.71 37.46 2.54
CA SER A 52 -5.23 36.28 1.82
C SER A 52 -4.96 35.10 2.76
N ALA A 53 -4.43 35.37 3.95
CA ALA A 53 -4.20 34.35 4.97
C ALA A 53 -5.51 33.71 5.43
N LEU A 54 -6.59 34.50 5.60
CA LEU A 54 -7.90 33.97 5.99
C LEU A 54 -8.49 32.99 4.98
N LYS A 55 -8.14 33.06 3.69
CA LYS A 55 -8.57 32.09 2.67
C LYS A 55 -7.90 30.73 2.80
N VAL A 56 -6.74 30.65 3.46
CA VAL A 56 -5.98 29.41 3.68
C VAL A 56 -6.48 28.67 4.91
N LEU A 57 -6.99 29.39 5.91
CA LEU A 57 -7.45 28.78 7.16
C LEU A 57 -8.49 27.64 6.96
N PRO A 58 -9.55 27.78 6.14
CA PRO A 58 -10.50 26.69 5.94
C PRO A 58 -9.84 25.47 5.30
N ILE A 59 -8.91 25.65 4.37
CA ILE A 59 -8.16 24.54 3.75
C ILE A 59 -7.34 23.82 4.82
N LEU A 60 -6.62 24.57 5.63
CA LEU A 60 -5.81 24.04 6.73
C LEU A 60 -6.67 23.31 7.77
N MET A 61 -7.84 23.86 8.12
CA MET A 61 -8.79 23.20 9.02
C MET A 61 -9.32 21.87 8.46
N VAL A 62 -9.59 21.81 7.15
CA VAL A 62 -9.99 20.56 6.49
C VAL A 62 -8.88 19.50 6.61
N PHE A 63 -7.63 19.86 6.33
CA PHE A 63 -6.51 18.93 6.46
C PHE A 63 -6.27 18.50 7.92
N LEU A 64 -6.33 19.44 8.88
CA LEU A 64 -6.23 19.11 10.31
C LEU A 64 -7.36 18.16 10.74
N ALA A 65 -8.60 18.40 10.30
CA ALA A 65 -9.73 17.52 10.60
C ALA A 65 -9.54 16.13 9.98
N LEU A 66 -9.06 16.05 8.74
CA LEU A 66 -8.76 14.76 8.08
C LEU A 66 -7.65 14.01 8.80
N PHE A 67 -6.54 14.66 9.12
CA PHE A 67 -5.42 14.02 9.83
C PHE A 67 -5.82 13.58 11.24
N SER A 68 -6.54 14.44 11.97
CA SER A 68 -7.01 14.12 13.33
C SER A 68 -8.05 12.98 13.29
N GLY A 69 -8.98 13.01 12.33
CA GLY A 69 -9.95 11.94 12.15
C GLY A 69 -9.28 10.60 11.82
N HIS A 70 -8.26 10.61 10.95
CA HIS A 70 -7.48 9.41 10.64
C HIS A 70 -6.70 8.91 11.87
N ALA A 71 -6.05 9.81 12.61
CA ALA A 71 -5.32 9.45 13.83
C ALA A 71 -6.24 8.86 14.92
N LEU A 72 -7.44 9.44 15.07
CA LEU A 72 -8.47 8.91 15.97
C LEU A 72 -8.97 7.53 15.50
N LYS A 73 -9.22 7.36 14.20
CA LYS A 73 -9.59 6.06 13.62
C LYS A 73 -8.51 5.00 13.94
N MET A 74 -7.24 5.33 13.75
CA MET A 74 -6.13 4.42 14.06
C MET A 74 -6.13 3.96 15.53
N LYS A 75 -6.27 4.91 16.48
CA LYS A 75 -6.36 4.58 17.91
C LYS A 75 -7.57 3.71 18.20
N TRP A 76 -8.72 4.06 17.66
CA TRP A 76 -9.96 3.31 17.86
C TRP A 76 -9.87 1.88 17.33
N GLU A 77 -9.20 1.66 16.20
CA GLU A 77 -8.98 0.32 15.63
C GLU A 77 -8.03 -0.50 16.49
N GLU A 78 -6.98 0.10 17.08
CA GLU A 78 -6.05 -0.59 17.98
C GLU A 78 -6.70 -0.96 19.33
N GLU A 79 -7.55 -0.09 19.89
CA GLU A 79 -8.23 -0.35 21.17
C GLU A 79 -9.31 -1.45 21.08
N ARG A 80 -9.82 -1.72 19.88
CA ARG A 80 -10.92 -2.67 19.65
C ARG A 80 -10.49 -3.96 18.96
N ILE A 81 -9.26 -4.40 19.18
CA ILE A 81 -8.81 -5.68 18.67
C ILE A 81 -9.59 -6.80 19.39
N PRO A 82 -10.24 -7.73 18.64
CA PRO A 82 -10.98 -8.81 19.24
C PRO A 82 -10.04 -9.77 19.98
N SER A 83 -10.54 -10.44 21.01
CA SER A 83 -9.78 -11.42 21.77
C SER A 83 -9.57 -12.74 21.02
N SER A 84 -10.43 -13.06 20.05
CA SER A 84 -10.35 -14.28 19.25
C SER A 84 -10.87 -14.06 17.84
N ILE A 85 -10.34 -14.81 16.90
CA ILE A 85 -10.78 -14.87 15.51
C ILE A 85 -10.98 -16.33 15.14
N SER A 86 -12.18 -16.65 14.65
CA SER A 86 -12.53 -18.00 14.20
C SER A 86 -12.53 -18.13 12.68
N GLN A 87 -12.72 -17.02 11.95
CA GLN A 87 -12.79 -17.03 10.49
C GLN A 87 -11.93 -15.93 9.88
N LEU A 88 -11.15 -16.30 8.88
CA LEU A 88 -10.27 -15.39 8.11
C LEU A 88 -10.50 -15.58 6.63
N SER A 89 -10.88 -14.50 5.95
CA SER A 89 -10.86 -14.44 4.48
C SER A 89 -9.44 -14.18 4.02
N LEU A 90 -8.82 -15.12 3.34
CA LEU A 90 -7.45 -15.04 2.86
C LEU A 90 -7.37 -14.16 1.61
N ARG A 91 -6.40 -13.25 1.57
CA ARG A 91 -6.04 -12.45 0.40
C ARG A 91 -4.99 -13.18 -0.42
N PRO A 92 -5.33 -13.71 -1.61
CA PRO A 92 -4.49 -14.69 -2.31
C PRO A 92 -3.17 -14.13 -2.83
N ASP A 93 -3.11 -12.85 -3.23
CA ASP A 93 -1.90 -12.21 -3.74
C ASP A 93 -0.86 -11.89 -2.64
N SER A 94 -1.27 -11.99 -1.38
CA SER A 94 -0.40 -11.73 -0.23
C SER A 94 0.30 -12.98 0.33
N ILE A 95 0.03 -14.15 -0.24
CA ILE A 95 0.63 -15.41 0.22
C ILE A 95 2.15 -15.37 0.01
N ARG A 96 2.88 -15.61 1.10
CA ARG A 96 4.33 -15.79 1.12
C ARG A 96 4.67 -17.04 1.93
N ILE A 97 5.52 -17.89 1.39
CA ILE A 97 5.99 -19.10 2.05
C ILE A 97 7.50 -19.01 2.21
N ASN A 98 7.94 -19.15 3.45
CA ASN A 98 9.35 -19.13 3.82
C ASN A 98 9.69 -20.39 4.64
N GLY A 99 10.26 -21.38 3.97
CA GLY A 99 10.45 -22.70 4.59
C GLY A 99 9.10 -23.29 4.98
N ASP A 100 8.91 -23.55 6.26
CA ASP A 100 7.65 -24.07 6.85
C ASP A 100 6.68 -22.95 7.31
N GLN A 101 7.07 -21.67 7.16
CA GLN A 101 6.25 -20.55 7.60
C GLN A 101 5.44 -19.98 6.45
N LEU A 102 4.12 -20.05 6.56
CA LEU A 102 3.17 -19.35 5.71
C LEU A 102 2.82 -18.01 6.33
N SER A 103 2.88 -16.95 5.54
CA SER A 103 2.38 -15.62 5.91
C SER A 103 1.44 -15.08 4.83
N PHE A 104 0.39 -14.40 5.24
CA PHE A 104 -0.57 -13.77 4.32
C PHE A 104 -1.35 -12.66 5.04
N GLN A 105 -2.02 -11.83 4.25
CA GLN A 105 -3.00 -10.88 4.77
C GLN A 105 -4.37 -11.54 4.79
N GLY A 106 -5.01 -11.51 5.95
CA GLY A 106 -6.35 -12.04 6.15
C GLY A 106 -7.31 -10.92 6.56
N ARG A 107 -8.59 -11.09 6.24
CA ARG A 107 -9.65 -10.16 6.65
C ARG A 107 -10.69 -10.90 7.49
N SER A 108 -11.03 -10.34 8.65
CA SER A 108 -12.10 -10.81 9.52
C SER A 108 -12.90 -9.64 10.05
N ASN A 109 -14.23 -9.73 10.02
CA ASN A 109 -15.13 -8.69 10.52
C ASN A 109 -14.80 -7.27 10.01
N GLY A 110 -14.41 -7.17 8.72
CA GLY A 110 -14.08 -5.89 8.09
C GLY A 110 -12.67 -5.36 8.36
N ARG A 111 -11.86 -6.02 9.20
CA ARG A 111 -10.49 -5.63 9.58
C ARG A 111 -9.46 -6.49 8.90
N ASN A 112 -8.31 -5.89 8.60
CA ASN A 112 -7.18 -6.57 7.99
C ASN A 112 -6.19 -7.00 9.08
N TYR A 113 -5.62 -8.19 8.91
CA TYR A 113 -4.66 -8.81 9.80
C TYR A 113 -3.47 -9.32 9.01
N GLN A 114 -2.29 -9.28 9.61
CA GLN A 114 -1.14 -10.06 9.13
C GLN A 114 -1.18 -11.40 9.83
N VAL A 115 -1.27 -12.47 9.06
CA VAL A 115 -1.46 -13.84 9.55
C VAL A 115 -0.19 -14.63 9.33
N PHE A 116 0.17 -15.42 10.34
CA PHE A 116 1.28 -16.37 10.30
C PHE A 116 0.77 -17.76 10.68
N TYR A 117 1.19 -18.77 9.92
CA TYR A 117 0.86 -20.16 10.17
C TYR A 117 2.07 -21.04 9.88
N LYS A 118 2.33 -21.99 10.75
CA LYS A 118 3.37 -22.99 10.53
C LYS A 118 2.78 -24.19 9.81
N LEU A 119 3.22 -24.40 8.56
CA LEU A 119 2.78 -25.51 7.72
C LEU A 119 3.19 -26.85 8.36
N LYS A 120 2.26 -27.80 8.39
CA LYS A 120 2.44 -29.10 9.02
C LYS A 120 2.93 -30.18 8.06
N SER A 121 2.72 -29.96 6.73
CA SER A 121 3.09 -30.95 5.70
C SER A 121 3.50 -30.30 4.40
N GLN A 122 4.17 -31.07 3.53
CA GLN A 122 4.50 -30.65 2.18
C GLN A 122 3.24 -30.49 1.30
N GLU A 123 2.19 -31.28 1.58
CA GLU A 123 0.92 -31.17 0.87
C GLU A 123 0.22 -29.84 1.16
N GLU A 124 0.20 -29.41 2.42
CA GLU A 124 -0.28 -28.08 2.80
C GLU A 124 0.51 -26.98 2.10
N GLN A 125 1.83 -27.12 2.06
CA GLN A 125 2.71 -26.16 1.38
C GLN A 125 2.38 -26.08 -0.10
N ALA A 126 2.25 -27.22 -0.79
CA ALA A 126 1.89 -27.26 -2.20
C ALA A 126 0.50 -26.69 -2.45
N TYR A 127 -0.46 -26.92 -1.55
CA TYR A 127 -1.80 -26.36 -1.64
C TYR A 127 -1.76 -24.82 -1.60
N PHE A 128 -1.17 -24.21 -0.57
CA PHE A 128 -1.11 -22.74 -0.47
C PHE A 128 -0.22 -22.11 -1.53
N GLN A 129 0.84 -22.79 -1.95
CA GLN A 129 1.71 -22.34 -3.04
C GLN A 129 0.95 -22.24 -4.37
N ASN A 130 0.02 -23.15 -4.63
CA ASN A 130 -0.76 -23.20 -5.87
C ASN A 130 -2.16 -22.57 -5.76
N LEU A 131 -2.55 -22.06 -4.60
CA LEU A 131 -3.87 -21.51 -4.36
C LEU A 131 -4.17 -20.34 -5.30
N GLN A 132 -5.26 -20.46 -6.07
CA GLN A 132 -5.74 -19.48 -7.05
C GLN A 132 -7.19 -19.06 -6.84
N ASP A 133 -7.78 -19.46 -5.71
CA ASP A 133 -9.17 -19.19 -5.39
C ASP A 133 -9.28 -18.30 -4.16
N LEU A 134 -10.44 -17.66 -4.03
CA LEU A 134 -10.79 -16.96 -2.79
C LEU A 134 -11.25 -17.99 -1.77
N VAL A 135 -10.63 -17.99 -0.59
CA VAL A 135 -10.97 -18.92 0.48
C VAL A 135 -11.22 -18.22 1.81
N ILE A 136 -12.08 -18.84 2.61
CA ILE A 136 -12.25 -18.54 4.04
C ILE A 136 -11.66 -19.70 4.81
N LEU A 137 -10.81 -19.38 5.77
CA LEU A 137 -10.21 -20.30 6.69
C LEU A 137 -10.95 -20.27 8.02
N THR A 138 -11.40 -21.39 8.53
CA THR A 138 -11.83 -21.54 9.93
C THR A 138 -10.60 -21.95 10.73
N VAL A 139 -10.24 -21.14 11.73
CA VAL A 139 -8.95 -21.25 12.39
C VAL A 139 -9.07 -21.16 13.91
N GLU A 140 -8.13 -21.82 14.60
CA GLU A 140 -7.76 -21.48 15.97
C GLU A 140 -6.52 -20.60 15.94
N ALA A 141 -6.60 -19.42 16.58
CA ALA A 141 -5.54 -18.44 16.45
C ALA A 141 -5.40 -17.56 17.69
N GLU A 142 -4.17 -17.18 17.96
CA GLU A 142 -3.80 -16.18 18.95
C GLU A 142 -3.60 -14.82 18.26
N ILE A 143 -4.09 -13.75 18.92
CA ILE A 143 -3.95 -12.39 18.42
C ILE A 143 -2.93 -11.65 19.26
N SER A 144 -2.01 -10.94 18.60
CA SER A 144 -1.01 -10.13 19.28
C SER A 144 -0.85 -8.77 18.60
N LEU A 145 -0.37 -7.79 19.34
CA LEU A 145 0.02 -6.50 18.78
C LEU A 145 1.39 -6.63 18.09
N PRO A 146 1.61 -5.94 16.96
CA PRO A 146 2.93 -5.82 16.38
C PRO A 146 3.88 -5.11 17.36
N GLU A 147 5.11 -5.61 17.46
CA GLU A 147 6.15 -4.97 18.28
C GLU A 147 6.60 -3.65 17.66
N GLU A 148 6.91 -2.69 18.52
CA GLU A 148 7.57 -1.44 18.15
C GLU A 148 9.06 -1.68 17.87
N ALA A 149 9.70 -0.75 17.16
CA ALA A 149 11.14 -0.83 16.94
C ALA A 149 11.89 -0.88 18.27
N ARG A 150 12.65 -1.95 18.49
CA ARG A 150 13.46 -2.12 19.73
C ARG A 150 14.77 -1.34 19.69
N ASN A 151 15.29 -1.06 18.49
CA ASN A 151 16.56 -0.40 18.28
C ASN A 151 16.35 1.03 17.79
N PHE A 152 17.22 1.94 18.21
CA PHE A 152 17.25 3.29 17.69
C PHE A 152 17.55 3.26 16.18
N ASN A 153 16.71 3.90 15.39
CA ASN A 153 16.69 3.84 13.91
C ASN A 153 16.43 2.44 13.31
N GLY A 154 15.92 1.48 14.10
CA GLY A 154 15.47 0.19 13.59
C GLY A 154 14.19 0.30 12.75
N PHE A 155 13.93 -0.70 11.93
CA PHE A 155 12.69 -0.79 11.16
C PHE A 155 11.49 -0.94 12.11
N ASP A 156 10.55 0.00 12.05
CA ASP A 156 9.32 -0.03 12.83
C ASP A 156 8.23 -0.82 12.07
N TYR A 157 8.15 -2.11 12.38
CA TYR A 157 7.19 -3.02 11.76
C TYR A 157 5.73 -2.64 12.07
N ARG A 158 5.46 -2.11 13.27
CA ARG A 158 4.12 -1.63 13.65
C ARG A 158 3.70 -0.44 12.80
N ALA A 159 4.59 0.55 12.65
CA ALA A 159 4.34 1.70 11.80
C ALA A 159 4.13 1.28 10.32
N TYR A 160 4.92 0.33 9.82
CA TYR A 160 4.76 -0.23 8.48
C TYR A 160 3.39 -0.91 8.29
N LEU A 161 2.96 -1.75 9.22
CA LEU A 161 1.66 -2.42 9.15
C LEU A 161 0.48 -1.43 9.22
N ARG A 162 0.61 -0.36 10.01
CA ARG A 162 -0.39 0.71 10.06
C ARG A 162 -0.60 1.38 8.70
N THR A 163 0.44 1.54 7.88
CA THR A 163 0.27 2.08 6.50
C THR A 163 -0.60 1.17 5.62
N LYS A 164 -0.73 -0.11 5.98
CA LYS A 164 -1.58 -1.10 5.31
C LYS A 164 -2.92 -1.33 6.02
N GLU A 165 -3.27 -0.47 6.97
CA GLU A 165 -4.46 -0.61 7.82
C GLU A 165 -4.51 -1.96 8.56
N ILE A 166 -3.34 -2.49 8.96
CA ILE A 166 -3.18 -3.70 9.75
C ILE A 166 -2.72 -3.31 11.15
N TYR A 167 -3.52 -3.64 12.17
CA TYR A 167 -3.27 -3.23 13.55
C TYR A 167 -2.94 -4.40 14.48
N ALA A 168 -3.15 -5.65 14.03
CA ALA A 168 -2.86 -6.84 14.80
C ALA A 168 -2.26 -7.96 13.95
N LEU A 169 -1.48 -8.81 14.62
CA LEU A 169 -0.92 -10.04 14.10
C LEU A 169 -1.80 -11.20 14.57
N VAL A 170 -2.01 -12.17 13.69
CA VAL A 170 -2.73 -13.40 13.99
C VAL A 170 -1.79 -14.58 13.78
N LYS A 171 -1.51 -15.31 14.85
CA LYS A 171 -0.75 -16.55 14.78
C LYS A 171 -1.73 -17.72 14.81
N VAL A 172 -1.91 -18.35 13.67
CA VAL A 172 -2.78 -19.52 13.53
C VAL A 172 -2.07 -20.75 14.10
N THR A 173 -2.74 -21.44 15.01
CA THR A 173 -2.29 -22.70 15.59
C THR A 173 -2.77 -23.88 14.76
N GLU A 174 -4.03 -23.82 14.33
CA GLU A 174 -4.67 -24.86 13.53
C GLU A 174 -5.66 -24.29 12.51
N ILE A 175 -5.65 -24.88 11.32
CA ILE A 175 -6.67 -24.63 10.29
C ILE A 175 -7.62 -25.82 10.34
N GLN A 176 -8.84 -25.57 10.78
CA GLN A 176 -9.89 -26.60 10.93
C GLN A 176 -10.59 -26.86 9.60
N GLU A 177 -10.83 -25.81 8.81
CA GLU A 177 -11.57 -25.94 7.57
C GLU A 177 -11.15 -24.86 6.55
N ILE A 178 -11.13 -25.23 5.28
CA ILE A 178 -10.89 -24.32 4.15
C ILE A 178 -12.11 -24.37 3.24
N LYS A 179 -12.82 -23.25 3.10
CA LYS A 179 -13.99 -23.14 2.22
C LYS A 179 -13.72 -22.17 1.06
N ALA A 180 -14.09 -22.58 -0.14
CA ALA A 180 -14.11 -21.66 -1.28
C ALA A 180 -15.15 -20.55 -1.05
N ARG A 181 -14.80 -19.33 -1.44
CA ARG A 181 -15.65 -18.14 -1.31
C ARG A 181 -15.90 -17.50 -2.67
N SER A 182 -17.13 -17.20 -2.96
CA SER A 182 -17.50 -16.28 -4.05
C SER A 182 -17.51 -14.84 -3.55
N SER A 183 -17.14 -13.89 -4.38
CA SER A 183 -17.18 -12.46 -4.04
C SER A 183 -17.60 -11.61 -5.24
N TRP A 184 -18.44 -10.62 -4.97
CA TRP A 184 -18.81 -9.56 -5.91
C TRP A 184 -17.94 -8.30 -5.74
N ASN A 185 -17.00 -8.30 -4.79
CA ASN A 185 -16.12 -7.17 -4.56
C ASN A 185 -15.06 -7.07 -5.68
N PRO A 186 -14.99 -5.95 -6.43
CA PRO A 186 -14.00 -5.77 -7.49
C PRO A 186 -12.55 -5.93 -7.01
N MET A 187 -12.24 -5.55 -5.77
CA MET A 187 -10.90 -5.70 -5.21
C MET A 187 -10.48 -7.16 -5.06
N ASP A 188 -11.40 -8.05 -4.70
CA ASP A 188 -11.11 -9.48 -4.63
C ASP A 188 -10.75 -10.05 -6.01
N TRP A 189 -11.38 -9.56 -7.08
CA TRP A 189 -11.03 -9.92 -8.45
C TRP A 189 -9.65 -9.42 -8.87
N ILE A 190 -9.26 -8.22 -8.44
CA ILE A 190 -7.93 -7.67 -8.68
C ILE A 190 -6.87 -8.51 -7.96
N PHE A 191 -7.07 -8.84 -6.68
CA PHE A 191 -6.16 -9.69 -5.90
C PHE A 191 -6.01 -11.08 -6.51
N LEU A 192 -7.13 -11.67 -6.95
CA LEU A 192 -7.13 -12.97 -7.61
C LEU A 192 -6.40 -12.90 -8.97
N GLY A 193 -6.67 -11.86 -9.76
CA GLY A 193 -6.00 -11.62 -11.04
C GLY A 193 -4.49 -11.46 -10.87
N ARG A 194 -4.06 -10.66 -9.87
CA ARG A 194 -2.65 -10.52 -9.51
C ARG A 194 -2.02 -11.85 -9.13
N ARG A 195 -2.68 -12.65 -8.27
CA ARG A 195 -2.20 -13.96 -7.86
C ARG A 195 -2.02 -14.89 -9.05
N LYS A 196 -3.02 -14.99 -9.95
CA LYS A 196 -2.96 -15.81 -11.17
C LYS A 196 -1.82 -15.36 -12.09
N ALA A 197 -1.62 -14.06 -12.27
CA ALA A 197 -0.53 -13.53 -13.08
C ALA A 197 0.85 -13.87 -12.49
N LEU A 198 1.05 -13.68 -11.19
CA LEU A 198 2.29 -14.04 -10.50
C LEU A 198 2.59 -15.54 -10.61
N LEU A 199 1.59 -16.41 -10.42
CA LEU A 199 1.75 -17.85 -10.57
C LEU A 199 2.01 -18.26 -12.03
N HIS A 200 1.38 -17.60 -13.00
CA HIS A 200 1.66 -17.82 -14.41
C HIS A 200 3.12 -17.48 -14.75
N ILE A 201 3.62 -16.33 -14.30
CA ILE A 201 5.02 -15.95 -14.49
C ILE A 201 5.95 -16.96 -13.82
N ALA A 202 5.64 -17.38 -12.58
CA ALA A 202 6.46 -18.35 -11.85
C ALA A 202 6.57 -19.71 -12.55
N ARG A 203 5.54 -20.13 -13.30
CA ARG A 203 5.50 -21.41 -14.02
C ARG A 203 6.06 -21.32 -15.43
N SER A 204 5.89 -20.18 -16.09
CA SER A 204 6.17 -20.05 -17.54
C SER A 204 7.58 -19.52 -17.84
N PHE A 205 8.22 -18.86 -16.88
CA PHE A 205 9.51 -18.21 -17.11
C PHE A 205 10.62 -18.80 -16.24
N PRO A 206 11.87 -18.91 -16.74
CA PRO A 206 13.02 -19.35 -15.96
C PRO A 206 13.35 -18.34 -14.85
N SER A 207 14.04 -18.81 -13.81
CA SER A 207 14.33 -18.04 -12.59
C SER A 207 14.81 -16.61 -12.84
N PRO A 208 15.87 -16.32 -13.64
CA PRO A 208 16.31 -14.95 -13.82
C PRO A 208 15.24 -14.03 -14.42
N MET A 209 14.51 -14.49 -15.44
CA MET A 209 13.46 -13.71 -16.10
C MET A 209 12.25 -13.48 -15.18
N ARG A 210 11.90 -14.49 -14.38
CA ARG A 210 10.77 -14.43 -13.43
C ARG A 210 10.91 -13.26 -12.47
N HIS A 211 12.09 -13.10 -11.83
CA HIS A 211 12.34 -12.03 -10.86
C HIS A 211 12.20 -10.64 -11.49
N TYR A 212 12.72 -10.45 -12.71
CA TYR A 212 12.56 -9.20 -13.44
C TYR A 212 11.09 -8.93 -13.76
N MET A 213 10.35 -9.92 -14.23
CA MET A 213 8.96 -9.72 -14.59
C MET A 213 8.07 -9.45 -13.39
N THR A 214 8.25 -10.16 -12.28
CA THR A 214 7.47 -9.93 -11.07
C THR A 214 7.80 -8.57 -10.43
N GLY A 215 9.08 -8.21 -10.36
CA GLY A 215 9.52 -6.92 -9.84
C GLY A 215 9.07 -5.74 -10.70
N LEU A 216 9.35 -5.78 -12.02
CA LEU A 216 9.07 -4.65 -12.90
C LEU A 216 7.57 -4.46 -13.21
N LEU A 217 6.79 -5.56 -13.31
CA LEU A 217 5.36 -5.46 -13.67
C LEU A 217 4.45 -5.31 -12.46
N PHE A 218 4.79 -5.93 -11.34
CA PHE A 218 3.92 -6.02 -10.18
C PHE A 218 4.51 -5.42 -8.90
N GLY A 219 5.77 -4.99 -8.91
CA GLY A 219 6.48 -4.54 -7.71
C GLY A 219 6.64 -5.67 -6.68
N ASP A 220 6.59 -6.92 -7.12
CA ASP A 220 6.65 -8.09 -6.26
C ASP A 220 8.08 -8.65 -6.30
N LEU A 221 8.86 -8.30 -5.28
CA LEU A 221 10.22 -8.76 -5.12
C LEU A 221 10.20 -10.05 -4.29
N ASP A 222 10.75 -11.12 -4.82
CA ASP A 222 10.89 -12.39 -4.13
C ASP A 222 12.24 -12.50 -3.40
N LYS A 223 12.45 -13.62 -2.72
CA LYS A 223 13.69 -13.83 -1.95
C LYS A 223 14.94 -13.89 -2.81
N ASP A 224 14.84 -14.48 -4.00
CA ASP A 224 15.98 -14.58 -4.90
C ASP A 224 16.39 -13.18 -5.36
N PHE A 225 15.45 -12.22 -5.38
CA PHE A 225 15.76 -10.80 -5.60
C PHE A 225 16.51 -10.18 -4.42
N GLU A 226 16.22 -10.56 -3.17
CA GLU A 226 16.93 -10.07 -1.99
C GLU A 226 18.44 -10.36 -2.08
N GLU A 227 18.84 -11.51 -2.62
CA GLU A 227 20.24 -11.85 -2.84
C GLU A 227 20.91 -10.93 -3.87
N MET A 228 20.17 -10.48 -4.88
CA MET A 228 20.66 -9.58 -5.93
C MET A 228 20.52 -8.09 -5.56
N GLU A 229 19.75 -7.76 -4.54
CA GLU A 229 19.48 -6.37 -4.11
C GLU A 229 20.77 -5.61 -3.82
N GLY A 230 21.71 -6.24 -3.14
CA GLY A 230 23.01 -5.66 -2.83
C GLY A 230 23.79 -5.27 -4.10
N ILE A 231 23.74 -6.09 -5.14
CA ILE A 231 24.39 -5.83 -6.44
C ILE A 231 23.72 -4.65 -7.14
N TYR A 232 22.36 -4.65 -7.24
CA TYR A 232 21.62 -3.57 -7.89
C TYR A 232 21.72 -2.24 -7.14
N SER A 233 21.81 -2.31 -5.81
CA SER A 233 22.03 -1.13 -4.97
C SER A 233 23.43 -0.53 -5.21
N SER A 234 24.47 -1.37 -5.28
CA SER A 234 25.83 -0.92 -5.57
C SER A 234 25.99 -0.33 -6.97
N LEU A 235 25.24 -0.83 -7.94
CA LEU A 235 25.17 -0.30 -9.31
C LEU A 235 24.26 0.94 -9.43
N GLY A 236 23.54 1.33 -8.37
CA GLY A 236 22.62 2.47 -8.38
C GLY A 236 21.34 2.24 -9.19
N ILE A 237 21.03 1.01 -9.60
CA ILE A 237 19.88 0.68 -10.45
C ILE A 237 18.69 0.05 -9.69
N ILE A 238 18.80 -0.10 -8.38
CA ILE A 238 17.72 -0.66 -7.52
C ILE A 238 16.39 0.07 -7.71
N HIS A 239 16.43 1.38 -7.99
CA HIS A 239 15.23 2.20 -8.21
C HIS A 239 14.40 1.79 -9.44
N LEU A 240 14.97 1.00 -10.38
CA LEU A 240 14.22 0.48 -11.52
C LEU A 240 13.18 -0.58 -11.10
N PHE A 241 13.40 -1.24 -9.97
CA PHE A 241 12.47 -2.23 -9.41
C PHE A 241 11.42 -1.61 -8.49
N ALA A 242 11.61 -0.38 -8.05
CA ALA A 242 10.53 0.38 -7.43
C ALA A 242 9.54 0.80 -8.51
N LEU A 243 8.27 0.39 -8.37
CA LEU A 243 7.22 0.81 -9.29
C LEU A 243 7.15 2.33 -9.34
N SER A 244 7.59 2.89 -10.45
CA SER A 244 7.65 4.33 -10.65
C SER A 244 6.49 4.81 -11.52
N GLY A 245 6.08 6.08 -11.35
CA GLY A 245 5.11 6.72 -12.24
C GLY A 245 5.52 6.67 -13.71
N MET A 246 6.83 6.58 -14.01
CA MET A 246 7.35 6.43 -15.37
C MET A 246 6.98 5.06 -15.97
N GLN A 247 7.04 3.97 -15.21
CA GLN A 247 6.64 2.64 -15.67
C GLN A 247 5.14 2.59 -15.95
N VAL A 248 4.33 3.16 -15.05
CA VAL A 248 2.87 3.29 -15.25
C VAL A 248 2.60 4.08 -16.53
N GLY A 249 3.25 5.23 -16.72
CA GLY A 249 3.14 6.04 -17.92
C GLY A 249 3.49 5.26 -19.19
N PHE A 250 4.60 4.50 -19.17
CA PHE A 250 5.01 3.68 -20.30
C PHE A 250 3.93 2.66 -20.70
N PHE A 251 3.33 1.95 -19.73
CA PHE A 251 2.28 0.97 -20.03
C PHE A 251 1.01 1.64 -20.57
N ILE A 252 0.63 2.79 -20.00
CA ILE A 252 -0.51 3.58 -20.48
C ILE A 252 -0.28 4.07 -21.93
N ASP A 253 0.91 4.58 -22.22
CA ASP A 253 1.26 5.04 -23.56
C ASP A 253 1.28 3.89 -24.59
N LYS A 254 1.79 2.72 -24.22
CA LYS A 254 1.74 1.51 -25.08
C LYS A 254 0.33 1.03 -25.31
N LEU A 255 -0.52 1.02 -24.28
CA LEU A 255 -1.94 0.69 -24.43
C LEU A 255 -2.63 1.72 -25.36
N ARG A 256 -2.40 3.00 -25.15
CA ARG A 256 -2.92 4.07 -26.00
C ARG A 256 -2.53 3.87 -27.46
N TYR A 257 -1.25 3.61 -27.71
CA TYR A 257 -0.75 3.34 -29.06
C TYR A 257 -1.46 2.15 -29.70
N LEU A 258 -1.60 1.04 -28.96
CA LEU A 258 -2.27 -0.17 -29.44
C LEU A 258 -3.75 0.09 -29.76
N LEU A 259 -4.49 0.73 -28.87
CA LEU A 259 -5.92 1.03 -29.05
C LEU A 259 -6.16 1.94 -30.25
N LEU A 260 -5.32 2.97 -30.45
CA LEU A 260 -5.38 3.83 -31.63
C LEU A 260 -5.09 3.06 -32.93
N ARG A 261 -4.13 2.15 -32.88
CA ARG A 261 -3.80 1.29 -34.04
C ARG A 261 -4.92 0.30 -34.37
N LEU A 262 -5.71 -0.11 -33.39
CA LEU A 262 -6.92 -0.93 -33.58
C LEU A 262 -8.11 -0.11 -34.12
N GLY A 263 -7.94 1.19 -34.37
CA GLY A 263 -8.95 2.05 -34.99
C GLY A 263 -9.90 2.72 -34.00
N LEU A 264 -9.63 2.69 -32.69
CA LEU A 264 -10.46 3.42 -31.74
C LEU A 264 -10.23 4.93 -31.86
N LYS A 265 -11.30 5.72 -31.63
CA LYS A 265 -11.23 7.18 -31.62
C LYS A 265 -10.39 7.68 -30.43
N ARG A 266 -9.62 8.76 -30.61
CA ARG A 266 -8.77 9.36 -29.57
C ARG A 266 -9.53 9.64 -28.28
N GLU A 267 -10.73 10.22 -28.35
CA GLU A 267 -11.57 10.52 -27.18
C GLU A 267 -11.95 9.28 -26.39
N THR A 268 -12.22 8.17 -27.08
CA THR A 268 -12.54 6.87 -26.43
C THR A 268 -11.30 6.32 -25.74
N VAL A 269 -10.13 6.40 -26.39
CA VAL A 269 -8.87 5.92 -25.82
C VAL A 269 -8.48 6.74 -24.59
N ASP A 270 -8.61 8.04 -24.63
CA ASP A 270 -8.28 8.93 -23.50
C ASP A 270 -9.20 8.65 -22.30
N ARG A 271 -10.47 8.32 -22.53
CA ARG A 271 -11.38 7.86 -21.45
C ARG A 271 -11.01 6.50 -20.88
N LEU A 272 -10.53 5.56 -21.70
CA LEU A 272 -10.12 4.23 -21.28
C LEU A 272 -8.81 4.22 -20.48
N GLN A 273 -7.97 5.24 -20.62
CA GLN A 273 -6.72 5.36 -19.84
C GLN A 273 -6.98 5.45 -18.33
N ILE A 274 -8.06 6.15 -17.90
CA ILE A 274 -8.37 6.34 -16.49
C ILE A 274 -8.68 4.98 -15.79
N PRO A 275 -9.68 4.20 -16.25
CA PRO A 275 -9.97 2.91 -15.62
C PRO A 275 -8.81 1.93 -15.74
N PHE A 276 -8.03 1.98 -16.82
CA PHE A 276 -6.83 1.16 -16.96
C PHE A 276 -5.75 1.53 -15.93
N SER A 277 -5.52 2.82 -15.69
CA SER A 277 -4.57 3.27 -14.67
C SER A 277 -4.97 2.81 -13.27
N ILE A 278 -6.26 2.88 -12.94
CA ILE A 278 -6.80 2.40 -11.66
C ILE A 278 -6.64 0.88 -11.53
N LEU A 279 -6.95 0.14 -12.60
CA LEU A 279 -6.79 -1.32 -12.63
C LEU A 279 -5.32 -1.71 -12.46
N TYR A 280 -4.42 -1.04 -13.19
CA TYR A 280 -2.98 -1.32 -13.10
C TYR A 280 -2.44 -0.97 -11.70
N ALA A 281 -2.82 0.16 -11.13
CA ALA A 281 -2.46 0.50 -9.75
C ALA A 281 -2.96 -0.57 -8.74
N GLY A 282 -4.15 -1.12 -8.95
CA GLY A 282 -4.67 -2.24 -8.16
C GLY A 282 -3.82 -3.51 -8.32
N LEU A 283 -3.44 -3.87 -9.56
CA LEU A 283 -2.60 -5.02 -9.86
C LEU A 283 -1.17 -4.90 -9.30
N THR A 284 -0.64 -3.69 -9.15
CA THR A 284 0.66 -3.44 -8.50
C THR A 284 0.60 -3.42 -6.98
N GLY A 285 -0.58 -3.63 -6.39
CA GLY A 285 -0.77 -3.75 -4.95
C GLY A 285 -1.08 -2.44 -4.23
N LEU A 286 -1.41 -1.37 -4.97
CA LEU A 286 -1.67 -0.02 -4.42
C LEU A 286 -0.48 0.52 -3.59
N SER A 287 0.72 0.13 -3.97
CA SER A 287 1.98 0.53 -3.30
C SER A 287 2.40 1.94 -3.69
#